data_47e89a39ec033e2eba92786aa1353751
#
_entry.id   47e89a39ec033e2eba92786aa1353751
#
_cell.length_a   1.000
_cell.length_b   1.000
_cell.length_c   1.000
_cell.angle_alpha   90.00
_cell.angle_beta   90.00
_cell.angle_gamma   90.00
#
_symmetry.space_group_name_H-M   'P 1'
#
loop_
_entity.id
_entity.type
_entity.pdbx_description
1 polymer ?
#
loop_
_entity_poly.entity_id
_entity_poly.type
_entity_poly.pdbx_seq_one_letter_code
_entity_poly.pdbx_strand_id
1 'polypeptide(L)'
;MSVTTSGLQSKSSNRIVRSVVEVLSSMRFAIALLVILSIASIIGTVLTQDDPYPNYVNQFGPFWADIFRALSLYTVYSSWWFMLILGFLMVSVSLCVIRNAPKMIADTKSWKDKVREASLRAFHHKGEFAVHGTRAQTAAVLAKLSAKLGYKFVTRESDGATLIAAKRGALTKLGYISAHIAIVVICLGGLLDSNLPIKLQMWLFDKSPIRANTVINDIPPEHRLSQSNPTFRGYAWVPEGQHVSTAILNQPDGSLIQDLPFSIELQKFIVDYYSTGMPKLFASDIVVVDHKTGARVRLASR
;
A
#
# COMPACT_ATOMS: atom_id res chain seq x y z
N MET A 1 -29.36 -3.87 -17.80
CA MET A 1 -28.48 -2.90 -18.48
C MET A 1 -27.08 -3.43 -18.38
N SER A 2 -26.54 -4.00 -19.46
CA SER A 2 -25.16 -4.44 -19.56
C SER A 2 -24.27 -3.20 -19.65
N VAL A 3 -23.50 -2.96 -18.58
CA VAL A 3 -22.44 -1.95 -18.59
C VAL A 3 -21.35 -2.49 -19.52
N THR A 4 -21.35 -2.05 -20.76
CA THR A 4 -20.21 -2.24 -21.67
C THR A 4 -19.03 -1.48 -21.11
N THR A 5 -18.16 -2.17 -20.40
CA THR A 5 -16.85 -1.67 -20.01
C THR A 5 -16.01 -1.51 -21.27
N SER A 6 -15.97 -0.28 -21.80
CA SER A 6 -14.99 0.06 -22.84
C SER A 6 -13.60 -0.04 -22.23
N GLY A 7 -12.94 -1.18 -22.44
CA GLY A 7 -11.56 -1.43 -22.04
C GLY A 7 -10.62 -0.41 -22.69
N LEU A 8 -9.43 -0.25 -22.13
CA LEU A 8 -8.32 0.43 -22.77
C LEU A 8 -8.06 -0.26 -24.12
N GLN A 9 -8.39 0.43 -25.22
CA GLN A 9 -7.93 0.00 -26.52
C GLN A 9 -6.43 0.33 -26.60
N SER A 10 -5.61 -0.60 -26.15
CA SER A 10 -4.17 -0.55 -26.41
C SER A 10 -3.95 -0.65 -27.92
N LYS A 11 -3.24 0.32 -28.49
CA LYS A 11 -2.78 0.30 -29.89
C LYS A 11 -1.66 -0.73 -30.12
N SER A 12 -1.41 -1.65 -29.19
CA SER A 12 -0.40 -2.70 -29.33
C SER A 12 -0.81 -3.70 -30.41
N SER A 13 0.04 -3.90 -31.37
CA SER A 13 -0.06 -4.87 -32.47
C SER A 13 -0.09 -6.33 -31.98
N ASN A 14 0.28 -6.59 -30.71
CA ASN A 14 0.39 -7.93 -30.16
C ASN A 14 -0.87 -8.32 -29.38
N ARG A 15 -1.67 -9.24 -29.91
CA ARG A 15 -2.94 -9.72 -29.29
C ARG A 15 -2.74 -10.24 -27.88
N ILE A 16 -1.60 -10.88 -27.60
CA ILE A 16 -1.27 -11.44 -26.27
C ILE A 16 -1.14 -10.34 -25.23
N VAL A 17 -0.34 -9.30 -25.53
CA VAL A 17 -0.15 -8.16 -24.63
C VAL A 17 -1.47 -7.47 -24.31
N ARG A 18 -2.31 -7.31 -25.33
CA ARG A 18 -3.64 -6.70 -25.14
C ARG A 18 -4.51 -7.55 -24.20
N SER A 19 -4.56 -8.87 -24.40
CA SER A 19 -5.36 -9.77 -23.55
C SER A 19 -4.85 -9.77 -22.11
N VAL A 20 -3.53 -9.77 -21.90
CA VAL A 20 -2.92 -9.70 -20.55
C VAL A 20 -3.29 -8.40 -19.86
N VAL A 21 -3.17 -7.25 -20.54
CA VAL A 21 -3.54 -5.95 -19.97
C VAL A 21 -5.05 -5.88 -19.66
N GLU A 22 -5.91 -6.46 -20.51
CA GLU A 22 -7.36 -6.51 -20.28
C GLU A 22 -7.69 -7.35 -19.04
N VAL A 23 -7.05 -8.49 -18.83
CA VAL A 23 -7.23 -9.33 -17.64
C VAL A 23 -6.70 -8.61 -16.40
N LEU A 24 -5.48 -8.10 -16.43
CA LEU A 24 -4.87 -7.39 -15.30
C LEU A 24 -5.65 -6.12 -14.91
N SER A 25 -6.26 -5.43 -15.88
CA SER A 25 -7.10 -4.26 -15.61
C SER A 25 -8.55 -4.60 -15.26
N SER A 26 -8.87 -5.89 -15.10
CA SER A 26 -10.21 -6.34 -14.75
C SER A 26 -10.50 -6.17 -13.26
N MET A 27 -11.64 -5.55 -12.93
CA MET A 27 -12.09 -5.40 -11.55
C MET A 27 -12.31 -6.76 -10.86
N ARG A 28 -12.77 -7.77 -11.60
CA ARG A 28 -12.96 -9.14 -11.06
C ARG A 28 -11.65 -9.78 -10.65
N PHE A 29 -10.60 -9.59 -11.44
CA PHE A 29 -9.27 -10.08 -11.13
C PHE A 29 -8.70 -9.42 -9.86
N ALA A 30 -8.79 -8.09 -9.75
CA ALA A 30 -8.35 -7.37 -8.56
C ALA A 30 -9.09 -7.81 -7.28
N ILE A 31 -10.41 -8.04 -7.36
CA ILE A 31 -11.21 -8.53 -6.23
C ILE A 31 -10.76 -9.94 -5.82
N ALA A 32 -10.53 -10.84 -6.79
CA ALA A 32 -10.06 -12.19 -6.51
C ALA A 32 -8.69 -12.16 -5.79
N LEU A 33 -7.75 -11.34 -6.26
CA LEU A 33 -6.45 -11.16 -5.61
C LEU A 33 -6.59 -10.61 -4.18
N LEU A 34 -7.47 -9.62 -3.96
CA LEU A 34 -7.75 -9.08 -2.63
C LEU A 34 -8.30 -10.14 -1.68
N VAL A 35 -9.21 -10.99 -2.13
CA VAL A 35 -9.76 -12.08 -1.31
C VAL A 35 -8.67 -13.07 -0.94
N ILE A 36 -7.84 -13.51 -1.89
CA ILE A 36 -6.73 -14.43 -1.63
C ILE A 36 -5.73 -13.80 -0.66
N LEU A 37 -5.37 -12.52 -0.87
CA LEU A 37 -4.45 -11.78 -0.01
C LEU A 37 -5.01 -11.65 1.42
N SER A 38 -6.32 -11.41 1.55
CA SER A 38 -7.00 -11.32 2.87
C SER A 38 -6.94 -12.64 3.61
N ILE A 39 -7.19 -13.77 2.92
CA ILE A 39 -7.10 -15.11 3.52
C ILE A 39 -5.65 -15.38 3.95
N ALA A 40 -4.68 -15.10 3.08
CA ALA A 40 -3.27 -15.26 3.40
C ALA A 40 -2.84 -14.42 4.61
N SER A 41 -3.33 -13.17 4.70
CA SER A 41 -3.04 -12.27 5.82
C SER A 41 -3.66 -12.77 7.13
N ILE A 42 -4.86 -13.35 7.10
CA ILE A 42 -5.47 -13.98 8.29
C ILE A 42 -4.58 -15.14 8.78
N ILE A 43 -4.14 -16.01 7.87
CA ILE A 43 -3.24 -17.11 8.20
C ILE A 43 -1.93 -16.57 8.80
N GLY A 44 -1.31 -15.57 8.16
CA GLY A 44 -0.06 -14.97 8.62
C GLY A 44 -0.18 -14.21 9.95
N THR A 45 -1.40 -13.82 10.35
CA THR A 45 -1.66 -13.17 11.64
C THR A 45 -1.89 -14.19 12.74
N VAL A 46 -2.55 -15.32 12.42
CA VAL A 46 -2.86 -16.38 13.40
C VAL A 46 -1.64 -17.24 13.68
N LEU A 47 -0.85 -17.56 12.68
CA LEU A 47 0.40 -18.30 12.85
C LEU A 47 1.53 -17.34 13.25
N THR A 48 2.26 -17.68 14.30
CA THR A 48 3.50 -16.98 14.67
C THR A 48 4.45 -16.97 13.47
N GLN A 49 4.96 -15.82 13.10
CA GLN A 49 5.86 -15.70 11.95
C GLN A 49 7.32 -15.71 12.41
N ASP A 50 8.20 -16.27 11.58
CA ASP A 50 9.67 -16.30 11.78
C ASP A 50 10.13 -16.98 13.08
N ASP A 51 9.32 -17.88 13.65
CA ASP A 51 9.68 -18.66 14.85
C ASP A 51 10.55 -19.88 14.46
N PRO A 52 11.44 -20.37 15.34
CA PRO A 52 12.21 -21.60 15.11
C PRO A 52 11.32 -22.81 14.82
N TYR A 53 11.69 -23.58 13.80
CA TYR A 53 10.91 -24.74 13.33
C TYR A 53 10.52 -25.75 14.44
N PRO A 54 11.38 -26.06 15.44
CA PRO A 54 11.00 -26.97 16.53
C PRO A 54 9.76 -26.51 17.32
N ASN A 55 9.53 -25.20 17.42
CA ASN A 55 8.36 -24.67 18.13
C ASN A 55 7.07 -25.03 17.40
N TYR A 56 7.08 -24.96 16.06
CA TYR A 56 5.92 -25.39 15.26
C TYR A 56 5.67 -26.89 15.34
N VAL A 57 6.73 -27.71 15.37
CA VAL A 57 6.60 -29.16 15.59
C VAL A 57 5.99 -29.46 16.95
N ASN A 58 6.40 -28.75 18.00
CA ASN A 58 5.84 -28.90 19.34
C ASN A 58 4.38 -28.46 19.42
N GLN A 59 4.00 -27.44 18.66
CA GLN A 59 2.64 -26.86 18.70
C GLN A 59 1.64 -27.63 17.82
N PHE A 60 2.03 -28.03 16.61
CA PHE A 60 1.14 -28.58 15.59
C PHE A 60 1.40 -30.04 15.26
N GLY A 61 2.50 -30.60 15.78
CA GLY A 61 3.00 -31.91 15.40
C GLY A 61 3.79 -31.91 14.08
N PRO A 62 4.60 -32.96 13.83
CA PRO A 62 5.54 -32.97 12.69
C PRO A 62 4.83 -32.91 11.33
N PHE A 63 3.70 -33.60 11.18
CA PHE A 63 2.95 -33.65 9.93
C PHE A 63 2.46 -32.26 9.47
N TRP A 64 1.77 -31.52 10.35
CA TRP A 64 1.27 -30.18 10.05
C TRP A 64 2.39 -29.15 9.92
N ALA A 65 3.44 -29.27 10.75
CA ALA A 65 4.60 -28.41 10.68
C ALA A 65 5.29 -28.51 9.30
N ASP A 66 5.40 -29.71 8.74
CA ASP A 66 5.99 -29.91 7.40
C ASP A 66 5.11 -29.33 6.29
N ILE A 67 3.78 -29.51 6.36
CA ILE A 67 2.85 -28.90 5.39
C ILE A 67 2.94 -27.39 5.43
N PHE A 68 2.90 -26.79 6.61
CA PHE A 68 2.97 -25.33 6.75
C PHE A 68 4.30 -24.78 6.25
N ARG A 69 5.41 -25.52 6.48
CA ARG A 69 6.72 -25.18 5.93
C ARG A 69 6.74 -25.24 4.41
N ALA A 70 6.21 -26.31 3.81
CA ALA A 70 6.15 -26.47 2.37
C ALA A 70 5.34 -25.36 1.67
N LEU A 71 4.29 -24.87 2.34
CA LEU A 71 3.46 -23.75 1.87
C LEU A 71 4.03 -22.38 2.27
N SER A 72 5.17 -22.32 2.97
CA SER A 72 5.78 -21.09 3.50
C SER A 72 4.85 -20.30 4.41
N LEU A 73 4.00 -20.97 5.20
CA LEU A 73 3.02 -20.31 6.09
C LEU A 73 3.67 -19.72 7.36
N TYR A 74 4.90 -20.09 7.67
CA TYR A 74 5.69 -19.52 8.76
C TYR A 74 6.38 -18.21 8.39
N THR A 75 6.38 -17.90 7.10
CA THR A 75 6.97 -16.69 6.53
C THR A 75 6.07 -16.14 5.42
N VAL A 76 4.76 -16.07 5.68
CA VAL A 76 3.73 -15.69 4.69
C VAL A 76 4.11 -14.39 3.98
N TYR A 77 4.40 -13.36 4.76
CA TYR A 77 4.67 -12.02 4.23
C TYR A 77 5.98 -11.91 3.43
N SER A 78 6.89 -12.87 3.59
CA SER A 78 8.16 -12.96 2.84
C SER A 78 8.15 -14.04 1.77
N SER A 79 7.04 -14.80 1.64
CA SER A 79 6.91 -15.87 0.66
C SER A 79 6.83 -15.33 -0.77
N TRP A 80 7.40 -16.06 -1.72
CA TRP A 80 7.42 -15.66 -3.14
C TRP A 80 6.01 -15.52 -3.75
N TRP A 81 5.09 -16.40 -3.37
CA TRP A 81 3.71 -16.38 -3.88
C TRP A 81 2.91 -15.19 -3.34
N PHE A 82 3.12 -14.82 -2.07
CA PHE A 82 2.49 -13.64 -1.48
C PHE A 82 2.98 -12.35 -2.15
N MET A 83 4.29 -12.24 -2.36
CA MET A 83 4.89 -11.11 -3.09
C MET A 83 4.38 -11.00 -4.52
N LEU A 84 4.21 -12.15 -5.19
CA LEU A 84 3.68 -12.20 -6.54
C LEU A 84 2.23 -11.70 -6.59
N ILE A 85 1.37 -12.16 -5.67
CA ILE A 85 -0.01 -11.71 -5.55
C ILE A 85 -0.05 -10.20 -5.25
N LEU A 86 0.77 -9.72 -4.33
CA LEU A 86 0.86 -8.31 -3.97
C LEU A 86 1.30 -7.44 -5.16
N GLY A 87 2.29 -7.90 -5.92
CA GLY A 87 2.75 -7.24 -7.14
C GLY A 87 1.67 -7.18 -8.22
N PHE A 88 0.97 -8.28 -8.48
CA PHE A 88 -0.16 -8.30 -9.41
C PHE A 88 -1.30 -7.40 -8.97
N LEU A 89 -1.62 -7.38 -7.67
CA LEU A 89 -2.64 -6.49 -7.12
C LEU A 89 -2.25 -5.02 -7.32
N MET A 90 -1.00 -4.67 -7.00
CA MET A 90 -0.49 -3.31 -7.19
C MET A 90 -0.63 -2.86 -8.65
N VAL A 91 -0.21 -3.69 -9.61
CA VAL A 91 -0.34 -3.41 -11.05
C VAL A 91 -1.81 -3.29 -11.46
N SER A 92 -2.65 -4.23 -11.04
CA SER A 92 -4.08 -4.27 -11.38
C SER A 92 -4.81 -3.02 -10.89
N VAL A 93 -4.62 -2.64 -9.62
CA VAL A 93 -5.26 -1.45 -9.04
C VAL A 93 -4.70 -0.17 -9.67
N SER A 94 -3.39 -0.09 -9.93
CA SER A 94 -2.79 1.06 -10.63
C SER A 94 -3.39 1.26 -12.03
N LEU A 95 -3.54 0.20 -12.81
CA LEU A 95 -4.20 0.25 -14.12
C LEU A 95 -5.67 0.69 -14.00
N CYS A 96 -6.38 0.22 -12.97
CA CYS A 96 -7.74 0.66 -12.68
C CYS A 96 -7.81 2.17 -12.38
N VAL A 97 -6.91 2.68 -11.56
CA VAL A 97 -6.84 4.11 -11.22
C VAL A 97 -6.54 4.94 -12.47
N ILE A 98 -5.49 4.59 -13.21
CA ILE A 98 -5.07 5.32 -14.42
C ILE A 98 -6.22 5.38 -15.43
N ARG A 99 -6.99 4.32 -15.59
CA ARG A 99 -8.12 4.26 -16.52
C ARG A 99 -9.34 5.06 -16.08
N ASN A 100 -9.68 5.01 -14.81
CA ASN A 100 -10.94 5.54 -14.30
C ASN A 100 -10.82 6.96 -13.72
N ALA A 101 -9.69 7.31 -13.10
CA ALA A 101 -9.48 8.59 -12.45
C ALA A 101 -9.70 9.80 -13.39
N PRO A 102 -9.17 9.84 -14.64
CA PRO A 102 -9.40 10.98 -15.53
C PRO A 102 -10.89 11.20 -15.84
N LYS A 103 -11.64 10.12 -16.08
CA LYS A 103 -13.09 10.18 -16.33
C LYS A 103 -13.85 10.69 -15.11
N MET A 104 -13.52 10.19 -13.91
CA MET A 104 -14.15 10.61 -12.66
C MET A 104 -13.84 12.07 -12.33
N ILE A 105 -12.63 12.54 -12.57
CA ILE A 105 -12.24 13.94 -12.37
C ILE A 105 -12.98 14.83 -13.39
N ALA A 106 -13.04 14.44 -14.66
CA ALA A 106 -13.78 15.16 -15.69
C ALA A 106 -15.26 15.26 -15.33
N ASP A 107 -15.87 14.15 -14.90
CA ASP A 107 -17.26 14.12 -14.45
C ASP A 107 -17.53 15.02 -13.22
N THR A 108 -16.54 15.17 -12.33
CA THR A 108 -16.66 16.06 -11.17
C THR A 108 -16.75 17.53 -11.61
N LYS A 109 -16.05 17.89 -12.69
CA LYS A 109 -16.03 19.25 -13.24
C LYS A 109 -17.17 19.50 -14.23
N SER A 110 -17.62 18.47 -14.94
CA SER A 110 -18.63 18.63 -16.01
C SER A 110 -20.02 18.93 -15.45
N TRP A 111 -20.78 19.67 -16.26
CA TRP A 111 -22.20 19.93 -16.04
C TRP A 111 -23.02 19.25 -17.13
N LYS A 112 -24.07 18.54 -16.74
CA LYS A 112 -25.03 17.98 -17.71
C LYS A 112 -26.12 19.00 -17.99
N ASP A 113 -25.73 20.12 -18.56
CA ASP A 113 -26.58 21.28 -18.86
C ASP A 113 -27.12 21.31 -20.32
N LYS A 114 -26.75 20.29 -21.12
CA LYS A 114 -27.20 20.12 -22.50
C LYS A 114 -28.19 18.94 -22.62
N VAL A 115 -29.29 18.99 -21.88
CA VAL A 115 -30.30 17.92 -21.87
C VAL A 115 -31.53 18.37 -22.59
N ARG A 116 -32.03 17.55 -23.50
CA ARG A 116 -33.31 17.78 -24.18
C ARG A 116 -34.47 17.41 -23.25
N GLU A 117 -35.63 18.10 -23.36
CA GLU A 117 -36.81 17.83 -22.57
C GLU A 117 -37.26 16.36 -22.66
N ALA A 118 -37.27 15.79 -23.88
CA ALA A 118 -37.59 14.38 -24.08
C ALA A 118 -36.66 13.44 -23.27
N SER A 119 -35.38 13.80 -23.05
CA SER A 119 -34.47 13.01 -22.22
C SER A 119 -34.79 13.15 -20.74
N LEU A 120 -35.26 14.31 -20.27
CA LEU A 120 -35.74 14.49 -18.89
C LEU A 120 -36.95 13.62 -18.58
N ARG A 121 -37.87 13.51 -19.53
CA ARG A 121 -39.07 12.65 -19.44
C ARG A 121 -38.76 11.16 -19.40
N ALA A 122 -37.58 10.76 -19.89
CA ALA A 122 -37.12 9.38 -19.88
C ALA A 122 -36.45 8.96 -18.54
N PHE A 123 -36.18 9.90 -17.61
CA PHE A 123 -35.59 9.54 -16.31
C PHE A 123 -36.57 8.75 -15.44
N HIS A 124 -36.03 7.79 -14.68
CA HIS A 124 -36.80 6.96 -13.76
C HIS A 124 -37.47 7.80 -12.64
N HIS A 125 -36.69 8.75 -12.10
CA HIS A 125 -37.15 9.68 -11.08
C HIS A 125 -37.47 11.03 -11.74
N LYS A 126 -38.72 11.32 -11.96
CA LYS A 126 -39.21 12.56 -12.53
C LYS A 126 -40.49 13.00 -11.84
N GLY A 127 -40.75 14.28 -11.86
CA GLY A 127 -42.00 14.89 -11.43
C GLY A 127 -42.35 16.08 -12.33
N GLU A 128 -43.62 16.27 -12.62
CA GLU A 128 -44.12 17.40 -13.38
C GLU A 128 -45.17 18.09 -12.52
N PHE A 129 -45.12 19.40 -12.41
CA PHE A 129 -46.08 20.19 -11.67
C PHE A 129 -46.24 21.59 -12.29
N ALA A 130 -47.48 22.12 -12.21
CA ALA A 130 -47.77 23.47 -12.64
C ALA A 130 -47.41 24.49 -11.57
N VAL A 131 -46.84 25.62 -11.96
CA VAL A 131 -46.41 26.69 -11.05
C VAL A 131 -47.07 28.00 -11.50
N HIS A 132 -47.61 28.74 -10.56
CA HIS A 132 -48.12 30.09 -10.81
C HIS A 132 -46.93 31.10 -10.72
N GLY A 133 -46.74 31.90 -11.76
CA GLY A 133 -45.71 32.91 -11.82
C GLY A 133 -44.95 32.96 -13.14
N THR A 134 -44.09 33.94 -13.29
CA THR A 134 -43.25 34.05 -14.49
C THR A 134 -42.10 33.04 -14.43
N ARG A 135 -41.61 32.63 -15.62
CA ARG A 135 -40.46 31.73 -15.76
C ARG A 135 -39.22 32.21 -14.99
N ALA A 136 -38.97 33.53 -15.04
CA ALA A 136 -37.80 34.13 -14.33
C ALA A 136 -37.96 34.03 -12.81
N GLN A 137 -39.17 34.30 -12.28
CA GLN A 137 -39.43 34.16 -10.83
C GLN A 137 -39.30 32.72 -10.36
N THR A 138 -39.83 31.76 -11.10
CA THR A 138 -39.71 30.33 -10.77
C THR A 138 -38.25 29.88 -10.82
N ALA A 139 -37.49 30.28 -11.81
CA ALA A 139 -36.08 29.96 -11.92
C ALA A 139 -35.27 30.55 -10.75
N ALA A 140 -35.55 31.79 -10.34
CA ALA A 140 -34.91 32.41 -9.19
C ALA A 140 -35.19 31.69 -7.87
N VAL A 141 -36.46 31.26 -7.66
CA VAL A 141 -36.83 30.47 -6.47
C VAL A 141 -36.14 29.13 -6.43
N LEU A 142 -36.07 28.39 -7.57
CA LEU A 142 -35.39 27.11 -7.66
C LEU A 142 -33.89 27.24 -7.48
N ALA A 143 -33.25 28.29 -8.01
CA ALA A 143 -31.84 28.59 -7.79
C ALA A 143 -31.55 28.84 -6.31
N LYS A 144 -32.38 29.68 -5.65
CA LYS A 144 -32.24 29.97 -4.21
C LYS A 144 -32.45 28.72 -3.35
N LEU A 145 -33.41 27.87 -3.69
CA LEU A 145 -33.68 26.61 -3.03
C LEU A 145 -32.49 25.65 -3.21
N SER A 146 -31.97 25.53 -4.42
CA SER A 146 -30.76 24.72 -4.68
C SER A 146 -29.57 25.16 -3.87
N ALA A 147 -29.31 26.46 -3.78
CA ALA A 147 -28.24 27.02 -2.95
C ALA A 147 -28.47 26.72 -1.45
N LYS A 148 -29.69 26.91 -0.94
CA LYS A 148 -30.08 26.63 0.45
C LYS A 148 -29.85 25.15 0.83
N LEU A 149 -30.12 24.24 -0.12
CA LEU A 149 -29.88 22.79 0.06
C LEU A 149 -28.44 22.35 -0.16
N GLY A 150 -27.51 23.30 -0.41
CA GLY A 150 -26.10 23.01 -0.60
C GLY A 150 -25.75 22.41 -1.97
N TYR A 151 -26.61 22.56 -2.97
CA TYR A 151 -26.30 22.20 -4.34
C TYR A 151 -25.51 23.31 -5.04
N LYS A 152 -24.50 22.92 -5.80
CA LYS A 152 -23.94 23.81 -6.83
C LYS A 152 -24.83 23.70 -8.08
N PHE A 153 -25.13 24.82 -8.74
CA PHE A 153 -26.01 24.82 -9.90
C PHE A 153 -25.51 25.74 -11.01
N VAL A 154 -25.96 25.46 -12.21
CA VAL A 154 -25.75 26.29 -13.40
C VAL A 154 -27.13 26.44 -14.07
N THR A 155 -27.45 27.68 -14.45
CA THR A 155 -28.67 28.00 -15.19
C THR A 155 -28.31 28.18 -16.67
N ARG A 156 -29.10 27.58 -17.55
CA ARG A 156 -28.98 27.71 -19.00
C ARG A 156 -30.34 28.03 -19.59
N GLU A 157 -30.34 29.08 -20.38
CA GLU A 157 -31.52 29.43 -21.20
C GLU A 157 -31.39 28.80 -22.56
N SER A 158 -32.47 28.20 -23.06
CA SER A 158 -32.64 27.64 -24.39
C SER A 158 -34.03 27.96 -24.88
N ASP A 159 -34.23 27.93 -26.18
CA ASP A 159 -35.47 28.34 -26.89
C ASP A 159 -36.76 28.03 -26.10
N GLY A 160 -37.27 29.05 -25.40
CA GLY A 160 -38.52 28.95 -24.64
C GLY A 160 -38.44 28.25 -23.28
N ALA A 161 -37.29 27.72 -22.83
CA ALA A 161 -37.14 27.02 -21.59
C ALA A 161 -35.91 27.46 -20.79
N THR A 162 -35.93 27.34 -19.44
CA THR A 162 -34.79 27.55 -18.56
C THR A 162 -34.44 26.23 -17.90
N LEU A 163 -33.22 25.74 -18.12
CA LEU A 163 -32.72 24.55 -17.49
C LEU A 163 -31.83 24.93 -16.27
N ILE A 164 -32.14 24.37 -15.12
CA ILE A 164 -31.27 24.49 -13.92
C ILE A 164 -30.69 23.10 -13.68
N ALA A 165 -29.37 22.97 -13.89
CA ALA A 165 -28.66 21.76 -13.60
C ALA A 165 -27.98 21.91 -12.22
N ALA A 166 -28.41 21.15 -11.23
CA ALA A 166 -27.91 21.19 -9.87
C ALA A 166 -27.19 19.87 -9.52
N LYS A 167 -26.04 19.97 -8.85
CA LYS A 167 -25.31 18.81 -8.37
C LYS A 167 -24.80 18.99 -6.94
N ARG A 168 -24.78 17.89 -6.17
CA ARG A 168 -24.24 17.82 -4.83
C ARG A 168 -23.41 16.55 -4.67
N GLY A 169 -22.40 16.56 -3.79
CA GLY A 169 -21.59 15.38 -3.51
C GLY A 169 -20.63 14.96 -4.63
N ALA A 170 -20.34 15.82 -5.60
CA ALA A 170 -19.44 15.50 -6.72
C ALA A 170 -18.03 15.07 -6.25
N LEU A 171 -17.59 15.54 -5.06
CA LEU A 171 -16.30 15.19 -4.46
C LEU A 171 -16.24 13.77 -3.92
N THR A 172 -17.35 13.08 -3.73
CA THR A 172 -17.35 11.68 -3.26
C THR A 172 -16.64 10.74 -4.24
N LYS A 173 -16.59 11.10 -5.52
CA LYS A 173 -15.81 10.37 -6.54
C LYS A 173 -14.31 10.41 -6.26
N LEU A 174 -13.81 11.46 -5.61
CA LEU A 174 -12.39 11.54 -5.20
C LEU A 174 -12.08 10.53 -4.09
N GLY A 175 -13.05 10.22 -3.22
CA GLY A 175 -12.90 9.18 -2.20
C GLY A 175 -12.59 7.81 -2.80
N TYR A 176 -13.24 7.46 -3.92
CA TYR A 176 -12.91 6.23 -4.66
C TYR A 176 -11.46 6.23 -5.15
N ILE A 177 -11.01 7.33 -5.75
CA ILE A 177 -9.64 7.46 -6.26
C ILE A 177 -8.63 7.35 -5.11
N SER A 178 -8.88 8.07 -4.00
CA SER A 178 -8.01 8.06 -2.82
C SER A 178 -7.91 6.68 -2.18
N ALA A 179 -9.02 5.94 -2.06
CA ALA A 179 -9.02 4.58 -1.53
C ALA A 179 -8.18 3.62 -2.39
N HIS A 180 -8.29 3.72 -3.72
CA HIS A 180 -7.49 2.88 -4.61
C HIS A 180 -6.01 3.25 -4.62
N ILE A 181 -5.67 4.54 -4.54
CA ILE A 181 -4.28 4.99 -4.38
C ILE A 181 -3.72 4.48 -3.04
N ALA A 182 -4.50 4.52 -1.97
CA ALA A 182 -4.07 4.00 -0.67
C ALA A 182 -3.71 2.50 -0.75
N ILE A 183 -4.49 1.70 -1.46
CA ILE A 183 -4.16 0.28 -1.69
C ILE A 183 -2.82 0.14 -2.42
N VAL A 184 -2.59 0.94 -3.47
CA VAL A 184 -1.31 0.91 -4.20
C VAL A 184 -0.14 1.27 -3.29
N VAL A 185 -0.29 2.30 -2.45
CA VAL A 185 0.75 2.73 -1.49
C VAL A 185 1.04 1.64 -0.46
N ILE A 186 -0.02 0.99 0.07
CA ILE A 186 0.12 -0.13 1.01
C ILE A 186 0.84 -1.31 0.35
N CYS A 187 0.46 -1.68 -0.87
CA CYS A 187 1.12 -2.75 -1.61
C CYS A 187 2.61 -2.43 -1.88
N LEU A 188 2.91 -1.20 -2.27
CA LEU A 188 4.29 -0.74 -2.46
C LEU A 188 5.08 -0.81 -1.15
N GLY A 189 4.50 -0.34 -0.04
CA GLY A 189 5.09 -0.45 1.29
C GLY A 189 5.40 -1.90 1.67
N GLY A 190 4.47 -2.82 1.45
CA GLY A 190 4.66 -4.24 1.71
C GLY A 190 5.75 -4.88 0.85
N LEU A 191 5.86 -4.50 -0.43
CA LEU A 191 6.94 -4.96 -1.30
C LEU A 191 8.31 -4.41 -0.86
N LEU A 192 8.36 -3.16 -0.41
CA LEU A 192 9.59 -2.54 0.10
C LEU A 192 10.01 -3.12 1.46
N ASP A 193 9.05 -3.45 2.34
CA ASP A 193 9.32 -4.05 3.66
C ASP A 193 9.73 -5.53 3.57
N SER A 194 9.53 -6.15 2.41
CA SER A 194 9.91 -7.54 2.18
C SER A 194 11.41 -7.71 1.89
N ASN A 195 11.87 -8.98 1.84
CA ASN A 195 13.22 -9.30 1.39
C ASN A 195 13.46 -9.06 -0.11
N LEU A 196 12.44 -8.63 -0.87
CA LEU A 196 12.55 -8.41 -2.31
C LEU A 196 13.61 -7.36 -2.69
N PRO A 197 13.70 -6.17 -2.03
CA PRO A 197 14.72 -5.19 -2.35
C PRO A 197 16.14 -5.72 -2.12
N ILE A 198 16.34 -6.53 -1.08
CA ILE A 198 17.64 -7.15 -0.78
C ILE A 198 18.01 -8.20 -1.84
N LYS A 199 17.07 -9.09 -2.18
CA LYS A 199 17.27 -10.09 -3.23
C LYS A 199 17.55 -9.45 -4.60
N LEU A 200 16.87 -8.34 -4.91
CA LEU A 200 17.12 -7.61 -6.14
C LEU A 200 18.51 -6.98 -6.16
N GLN A 201 18.98 -6.42 -5.04
CA GLN A 201 20.34 -5.91 -4.92
C GLN A 201 21.38 -7.02 -5.03
N MET A 202 21.14 -8.18 -4.41
CA MET A 202 22.01 -9.35 -4.55
C MET A 202 22.15 -9.75 -6.03
N TRP A 203 21.06 -9.78 -6.76
CA TRP A 203 21.06 -10.16 -8.17
C TRP A 203 21.66 -9.09 -9.09
N LEU A 204 21.36 -7.79 -8.88
CA LEU A 204 21.83 -6.71 -9.76
C LEU A 204 23.28 -6.31 -9.51
N PHE A 205 23.76 -6.43 -8.26
CA PHE A 205 25.10 -5.98 -7.85
C PHE A 205 26.02 -7.13 -7.42
N ASP A 206 25.64 -8.36 -7.75
CA ASP A 206 26.40 -9.58 -7.45
C ASP A 206 26.80 -9.69 -5.97
N LYS A 207 25.86 -9.31 -5.07
CA LYS A 207 26.08 -9.41 -3.63
C LYS A 207 25.79 -10.82 -3.15
N SER A 208 26.66 -11.35 -2.30
CA SER A 208 26.53 -12.71 -1.76
C SER A 208 26.58 -12.73 -0.23
N PRO A 209 25.78 -13.59 0.44
CA PRO A 209 25.85 -13.73 1.90
C PRO A 209 27.13 -14.39 2.36
N ILE A 210 27.64 -13.98 3.53
CA ILE A 210 28.76 -14.62 4.20
C ILE A 210 28.27 -15.86 4.92
N ARG A 211 29.00 -16.97 4.77
CA ARG A 211 28.69 -18.26 5.43
C ARG A 211 29.60 -18.57 6.61
N ALA A 212 30.69 -17.81 6.80
CA ALA A 212 31.69 -18.06 7.83
C ALA A 212 31.62 -17.00 8.93
N ASN A 213 32.11 -17.37 10.14
CA ASN A 213 32.33 -16.42 11.23
C ASN A 213 33.56 -15.57 10.87
N THR A 214 33.36 -14.32 10.52
CA THR A 214 34.38 -13.36 10.12
C THR A 214 34.23 -12.08 10.92
N VAL A 215 35.33 -11.40 11.19
CA VAL A 215 35.30 -10.09 11.86
C VAL A 215 34.68 -9.06 10.92
N ILE A 216 33.72 -8.27 11.42
CA ILE A 216 32.96 -7.33 10.62
C ILE A 216 33.82 -6.35 9.82
N ASN A 217 34.96 -5.93 10.36
CA ASN A 217 35.87 -5.00 9.70
C ASN A 217 36.61 -5.59 8.50
N ASP A 218 36.77 -6.92 8.45
CA ASP A 218 37.52 -7.62 7.40
C ASP A 218 36.58 -8.16 6.29
N ILE A 219 35.30 -7.82 6.34
CA ILE A 219 34.28 -8.29 5.39
C ILE A 219 34.41 -7.53 4.07
N PRO A 220 34.61 -8.23 2.94
CA PRO A 220 34.72 -7.63 1.62
C PRO A 220 33.46 -6.87 1.18
N PRO A 221 33.60 -5.89 0.26
CA PRO A 221 32.47 -5.09 -0.23
C PRO A 221 31.34 -5.89 -0.90
N GLU A 222 31.62 -7.07 -1.44
CA GLU A 222 30.63 -7.97 -2.06
C GLU A 222 29.60 -8.50 -1.07
N HIS A 223 29.90 -8.50 0.22
CA HIS A 223 29.00 -8.90 1.30
C HIS A 223 28.36 -7.73 2.04
N ARG A 224 28.61 -6.49 1.58
CA ARG A 224 28.08 -5.27 2.18
C ARG A 224 27.04 -4.62 1.28
N LEU A 225 25.99 -4.13 1.89
CA LEU A 225 24.96 -3.33 1.25
C LEU A 225 25.29 -1.84 1.40
N SER A 226 24.86 -1.04 0.43
CA SER A 226 25.08 0.41 0.44
C SER A 226 24.33 1.09 1.58
N GLN A 227 24.92 2.18 2.12
CA GLN A 227 24.25 3.06 3.08
C GLN A 227 22.96 3.70 2.52
N SER A 228 22.83 3.80 1.20
CA SER A 228 21.65 4.31 0.52
C SER A 228 20.54 3.28 0.32
N ASN A 229 20.68 2.07 0.90
CA ASN A 229 19.63 1.05 0.83
C ASN A 229 18.33 1.59 1.45
N PRO A 230 17.21 1.61 0.68
CA PRO A 230 15.98 2.27 1.12
C PRO A 230 15.25 1.52 2.26
N THR A 231 15.47 0.22 2.38
CA THR A 231 14.79 -0.60 3.39
C THR A 231 15.55 -1.90 3.66
N PHE A 232 15.61 -2.28 4.93
CA PHE A 232 16.18 -3.55 5.38
C PHE A 232 15.66 -3.87 6.79
N ARG A 233 15.75 -5.14 7.15
CA ARG A 233 15.59 -5.62 8.54
C ARG A 233 16.88 -6.29 8.95
N GLY A 234 17.46 -5.86 10.06
CA GLY A 234 18.74 -6.39 10.55
C GLY A 234 18.88 -6.23 12.04
N TYR A 235 19.91 -6.86 12.57
CA TYR A 235 20.27 -6.84 13.98
C TYR A 235 21.58 -6.06 14.15
N ALA A 236 21.62 -5.17 15.13
CA ALA A 236 22.83 -4.52 15.58
C ALA A 236 23.14 -5.02 16.99
N TRP A 237 24.27 -5.71 17.15
CA TRP A 237 24.75 -6.13 18.46
C TRP A 237 25.67 -5.06 19.00
N VAL A 238 25.24 -4.35 20.03
CA VAL A 238 25.95 -3.23 20.61
C VAL A 238 26.27 -3.54 22.08
N PRO A 239 27.51 -3.88 22.45
CA PRO A 239 27.90 -4.01 23.85
C PRO A 239 27.84 -2.66 24.58
N GLU A 240 27.60 -2.67 25.91
CA GLU A 240 27.61 -1.45 26.71
C GLU A 240 28.95 -0.71 26.59
N GLY A 241 28.88 0.60 26.45
CA GLY A 241 30.08 1.46 26.27
C GLY A 241 30.71 1.39 24.87
N GLN A 242 30.15 0.61 23.94
CA GLN A 242 30.63 0.50 22.58
C GLN A 242 29.67 1.11 21.56
N HIS A 243 30.16 1.33 20.35
CA HIS A 243 29.39 1.84 19.24
C HIS A 243 29.48 0.91 18.03
N VAL A 244 28.40 0.86 17.25
CA VAL A 244 28.29 0.08 16.02
C VAL A 244 27.67 0.93 14.94
N SER A 245 28.22 0.84 13.71
CA SER A 245 27.72 1.53 12.50
C SER A 245 27.26 0.55 11.42
N THR A 246 27.01 -0.71 11.80
CA THR A 246 26.60 -1.77 10.87
C THR A 246 25.45 -2.57 11.46
N ALA A 247 24.60 -3.10 10.60
CA ALA A 247 23.58 -4.07 10.96
C ALA A 247 23.81 -5.39 10.20
N ILE A 248 23.49 -6.51 10.83
CA ILE A 248 23.60 -7.86 10.28
C ILE A 248 22.22 -8.26 9.75
N LEU A 249 22.11 -8.60 8.47
CA LEU A 249 20.91 -9.08 7.82
C LEU A 249 21.02 -10.59 7.60
N ASN A 250 20.27 -11.35 8.36
CA ASN A 250 20.22 -12.80 8.20
C ASN A 250 19.47 -13.16 6.91
N GLN A 251 20.10 -14.00 6.09
CA GLN A 251 19.53 -14.60 4.90
C GLN A 251 19.57 -16.13 5.07
N PRO A 252 18.75 -16.90 4.31
CA PRO A 252 18.75 -18.36 4.41
C PRO A 252 20.12 -19.01 4.19
N ASP A 253 20.96 -18.36 3.37
CA ASP A 253 22.28 -18.88 2.97
C ASP A 253 23.47 -18.22 3.71
N GLY A 254 23.22 -17.38 4.72
CA GLY A 254 24.26 -16.66 5.47
C GLY A 254 23.82 -15.26 5.89
N SER A 255 24.75 -14.34 6.04
CA SER A 255 24.46 -12.97 6.49
C SER A 255 25.06 -11.92 5.56
N LEU A 256 24.34 -10.81 5.39
CA LEU A 256 24.83 -9.61 4.72
C LEU A 256 25.05 -8.50 5.75
N ILE A 257 25.99 -7.60 5.49
CA ILE A 257 26.24 -6.44 6.32
C ILE A 257 25.63 -5.20 5.67
N GLN A 258 24.85 -4.47 6.45
CA GLN A 258 24.33 -3.17 6.08
C GLN A 258 25.12 -2.09 6.78
N ASP A 259 25.80 -1.26 6.03
CA ASP A 259 26.44 -0.07 6.56
C ASP A 259 25.40 1.02 6.87
N LEU A 260 25.45 1.57 8.08
CA LEU A 260 24.53 2.60 8.54
C LEU A 260 25.14 4.00 8.32
N PRO A 261 24.34 5.02 7.95
CA PRO A 261 24.81 6.39 7.86
C PRO A 261 24.99 7.07 9.22
N PHE A 262 24.81 6.32 10.30
CA PHE A 262 24.95 6.75 11.69
C PHE A 262 25.56 5.62 12.54
N SER A 263 26.06 5.96 13.71
CA SER A 263 26.50 5.00 14.73
C SER A 263 25.51 4.97 15.89
N ILE A 264 25.32 3.79 16.47
CA ILE A 264 24.56 3.59 17.70
C ILE A 264 25.55 3.25 18.79
N GLU A 265 25.59 4.05 19.86
CA GLU A 265 26.37 3.83 21.07
C GLU A 265 25.42 3.43 22.20
N LEU A 266 25.64 2.27 22.82
CA LEU A 266 24.85 1.82 23.96
C LEU A 266 25.51 2.30 25.25
N GLN A 267 24.86 3.22 25.95
CA GLN A 267 25.33 3.73 27.23
C GLN A 267 25.03 2.74 28.35
N LYS A 268 23.79 2.25 28.40
CA LYS A 268 23.34 1.31 29.43
C LYS A 268 22.19 0.44 28.92
N PHE A 269 22.25 -0.84 29.20
CA PHE A 269 21.14 -1.76 29.06
C PHE A 269 20.48 -1.98 30.45
N ILE A 270 19.18 -1.74 30.54
CA ILE A 270 18.41 -1.75 31.78
C ILE A 270 17.41 -2.89 31.74
N VAL A 271 17.44 -3.75 32.74
CA VAL A 271 16.45 -4.80 32.92
C VAL A 271 15.84 -4.65 34.31
N ASP A 272 14.53 -4.42 34.38
CA ASP A 272 13.79 -4.48 35.62
C ASP A 272 13.06 -5.83 35.74
N TYR A 273 12.93 -6.31 36.96
CA TYR A 273 12.28 -7.58 37.24
C TYR A 273 11.07 -7.41 38.16
N TYR A 274 10.06 -8.24 37.99
CA TYR A 274 9.01 -8.41 38.96
C TYR A 274 9.55 -9.12 40.21
N SER A 275 8.82 -9.03 41.32
CA SER A 275 9.13 -9.77 42.55
C SER A 275 9.17 -11.29 42.36
N THR A 276 8.57 -11.79 41.30
CA THR A 276 8.58 -13.22 40.87
C THR A 276 9.85 -13.62 40.12
N GLY A 277 10.78 -12.71 39.86
CA GLY A 277 12.01 -12.96 39.10
C GLY A 277 11.82 -12.90 37.58
N MET A 278 10.61 -12.69 37.07
CA MET A 278 10.38 -12.50 35.63
C MET A 278 10.76 -11.09 35.19
N PRO A 279 11.35 -10.92 33.97
CA PRO A 279 11.63 -9.60 33.43
C PRO A 279 10.34 -8.77 33.31
N LYS A 280 10.41 -7.52 33.80
CA LYS A 280 9.33 -6.55 33.77
C LYS A 280 9.51 -5.53 32.65
N LEU A 281 10.77 -5.12 32.43
CA LEU A 281 11.12 -4.08 31.48
C LEU A 281 12.49 -4.37 30.89
N PHE A 282 12.62 -4.20 29.59
CA PHE A 282 13.89 -4.07 28.89
C PHE A 282 13.97 -2.66 28.35
N ALA A 283 15.05 -1.94 28.66
CA ALA A 283 15.28 -0.58 28.19
C ALA A 283 16.73 -0.39 27.78
N SER A 284 16.98 0.47 26.80
CA SER A 284 18.29 0.80 26.33
C SER A 284 18.47 2.32 26.33
N ASP A 285 19.52 2.81 26.95
CA ASP A 285 19.97 4.19 26.87
C ASP A 285 21.02 4.27 25.77
N ILE A 286 20.65 4.86 24.63
CA ILE A 286 21.47 4.90 23.43
C ILE A 286 21.75 6.32 22.98
N VAL A 287 22.92 6.52 22.38
CA VAL A 287 23.29 7.74 21.68
C VAL A 287 23.44 7.41 20.19
N VAL A 288 22.72 8.14 19.37
CA VAL A 288 22.85 8.06 17.90
C VAL A 288 23.73 9.20 17.42
N VAL A 289 24.74 8.88 16.63
CA VAL A 289 25.68 9.85 16.07
C VAL A 289 25.55 9.83 14.55
N ASP A 290 25.09 10.91 13.95
CA ASP A 290 25.02 11.07 12.50
C ASP A 290 26.40 11.29 11.90
N HIS A 291 26.81 10.48 10.92
CA HIS A 291 28.15 10.55 10.32
C HIS A 291 28.37 11.79 9.44
N LYS A 292 27.30 12.37 8.89
CA LYS A 292 27.41 13.54 8.00
C LYS A 292 27.51 14.83 8.78
N THR A 293 26.72 14.96 9.85
CA THR A 293 26.59 16.21 10.61
C THR A 293 27.38 16.18 11.91
N GLY A 294 27.76 15.00 12.40
CA GLY A 294 28.35 14.82 13.73
C GLY A 294 27.34 15.05 14.87
N ALA A 295 26.06 15.25 14.56
CA ALA A 295 25.04 15.47 15.56
C ALA A 295 24.84 14.24 16.44
N ARG A 296 24.77 14.46 17.76
CA ARG A 296 24.56 13.40 18.77
C ARG A 296 23.18 13.56 19.38
N VAL A 297 22.36 12.53 19.31
CA VAL A 297 21.02 12.49 19.88
C VAL A 297 20.92 11.35 20.88
N ARG A 298 20.61 11.66 22.14
CA ARG A 298 20.39 10.64 23.17
C ARG A 298 18.92 10.22 23.17
N LEU A 299 18.67 8.94 23.12
CA LEU A 299 17.37 8.32 23.13
C LEU A 299 17.31 7.26 24.23
N ALA A 300 16.32 7.34 25.12
CA ALA A 300 16.00 6.26 26.05
C ALA A 300 14.83 5.46 25.46
N SER A 301 15.11 4.26 24.95
CA SER A 301 14.09 3.33 24.49
C SER A 301 13.59 2.48 25.67
N ARG A 302 12.30 2.50 25.92
CA ARG A 302 11.59 1.68 26.93
C ARG A 302 10.68 0.69 26.24
#